data_0db1badba9af0135c684a805ae9c34ae
#
_entry.id   0db1badba9af0135c684a805ae9c34ae
#
_cell.length_a   1.000
_cell.length_b   1.000
_cell.length_c   1.000
_cell.angle_alpha   90.00
_cell.angle_beta   90.00
_cell.angle_gamma   90.00
#
_symmetry.space_group_name_H-M   'P 1'
#
loop_
_entity.id
_entity.type
_entity.pdbx_description
1 polymer ?
#
loop_
_entity_poly.entity_id
_entity_poly.type
_entity_poly.pdbx_seq_one_letter_code
_entity_poly.pdbx_strand_id
1 'polypeptide(L)'
;MYKWIESSTPIPDRGTSEIRANRIWNLKLAAQRIHCLNIAPKKIFSFSDRVGEPTKANGFREAPVFVRGQVKTDVGEGLCLIATNVFNTLLYAGCEILERHCHSIDAYGDSRFYELGQDAAVAYGHTDLIVRNHSQVPLQVRFQILENEGIVKSSLWGSAVKPWQVKVESQIIRQIPPPHPQYLSGWIVVTSRYIKSEVEQLSKWQRYYETVSFYAPCAKS
;
A
#
# COMPACT_ATOMS: atom_id res chain seq x y z
N MET A 1 12.31 -8.65 -19.74
CA MET A 1 11.91 -8.68 -18.32
C MET A 1 10.63 -9.48 -18.18
N TYR A 2 10.49 -10.21 -17.09
CA TYR A 2 9.34 -11.06 -16.77
C TYR A 2 8.45 -10.36 -15.75
N LYS A 3 7.13 -10.28 -15.99
CA LYS A 3 6.20 -9.74 -15.01
C LYS A 3 6.02 -10.75 -13.88
N TRP A 4 6.38 -10.35 -12.67
CA TRP A 4 6.27 -11.19 -11.46
C TRP A 4 4.89 -11.12 -10.85
N ILE A 5 4.31 -9.91 -10.81
CA ILE A 5 3.02 -9.63 -10.19
C ILE A 5 2.46 -8.31 -10.71
N GLU A 6 1.17 -8.13 -10.57
CA GLU A 6 0.46 -6.87 -10.75
C GLU A 6 -0.61 -6.74 -9.68
N SER A 7 -0.74 -5.55 -9.12
CA SER A 7 -1.78 -5.21 -8.14
C SER A 7 -2.59 -4.02 -8.63
N SER A 8 -3.91 -4.08 -8.41
CA SER A 8 -4.85 -3.00 -8.75
C SER A 8 -5.55 -2.53 -7.49
N THR A 9 -5.70 -1.21 -7.35
CA THR A 9 -6.36 -0.58 -6.21
C THR A 9 -7.36 0.44 -6.73
N PRO A 10 -8.63 0.38 -6.34
CA PRO A 10 -9.62 1.38 -6.76
C PRO A 10 -9.31 2.74 -6.14
N ILE A 11 -9.54 3.80 -6.92
CA ILE A 11 -9.44 5.19 -6.46
C ILE A 11 -10.80 5.56 -5.88
N PRO A 12 -10.91 5.92 -4.59
CA PRO A 12 -12.18 6.31 -4.01
C PRO A 12 -12.79 7.53 -4.71
N ASP A 13 -14.02 7.39 -5.22
CA ASP A 13 -14.77 8.49 -5.85
C ASP A 13 -15.55 9.27 -4.79
N ARG A 14 -14.85 10.16 -4.08
CA ARG A 14 -15.44 10.99 -3.01
C ARG A 14 -14.84 12.40 -3.02
N GLY A 15 -15.61 13.33 -2.47
CA GLY A 15 -15.27 14.75 -2.43
C GLY A 15 -15.77 15.52 -3.66
N THR A 16 -15.53 16.82 -3.68
CA THR A 16 -15.85 17.70 -4.81
C THR A 16 -14.99 17.36 -6.04
N SER A 17 -15.36 17.91 -7.20
CA SER A 17 -14.56 17.75 -8.43
C SER A 17 -13.12 18.24 -8.25
N GLU A 18 -12.92 19.33 -7.50
CA GLU A 18 -11.59 19.88 -7.21
C GLU A 18 -10.77 18.92 -6.33
N ILE A 19 -11.36 18.38 -5.27
CA ILE A 19 -10.72 17.39 -4.37
C ILE A 19 -10.28 16.17 -5.19
N ARG A 20 -11.17 15.64 -6.02
CA ARG A 20 -10.86 14.50 -6.90
C ARG A 20 -9.71 14.83 -7.86
N ALA A 21 -9.74 16.00 -8.50
CA ALA A 21 -8.67 16.43 -9.40
C ALA A 21 -7.32 16.57 -8.68
N ASN A 22 -7.30 17.13 -7.47
CA ASN A 22 -6.08 17.26 -6.66
C ASN A 22 -5.55 15.90 -6.19
N ARG A 23 -6.45 14.97 -5.79
CA ARG A 23 -6.09 13.59 -5.48
C ARG A 23 -5.44 12.90 -6.69
N ILE A 24 -6.07 12.94 -7.86
CA ILE A 24 -5.52 12.34 -9.09
C ILE A 24 -4.16 12.94 -9.42
N TRP A 25 -4.00 14.25 -9.28
CA TRP A 25 -2.71 14.91 -9.47
C TRP A 25 -1.64 14.34 -8.55
N ASN A 26 -1.92 14.22 -7.24
CA ASN A 26 -1.00 13.68 -6.24
C ASN A 26 -0.66 12.21 -6.53
N LEU A 27 -1.65 11.39 -6.90
CA LEU A 27 -1.44 10.00 -7.30
C LEU A 27 -0.49 9.89 -8.50
N LYS A 28 -0.70 10.70 -9.53
CA LYS A 28 0.17 10.73 -10.73
C LYS A 28 1.59 11.14 -10.37
N LEU A 29 1.75 12.18 -9.57
CA LEU A 29 3.06 12.68 -9.17
C LEU A 29 3.83 11.63 -8.36
N ALA A 30 3.21 11.02 -7.36
CA ALA A 30 3.83 9.97 -6.56
C ALA A 30 4.16 8.73 -7.42
N ALA A 31 3.22 8.28 -8.25
CA ALA A 31 3.42 7.17 -9.17
C ALA A 31 4.58 7.43 -10.15
N GLN A 32 4.68 8.65 -10.70
CA GLN A 32 5.77 9.04 -11.60
C GLN A 32 7.14 8.96 -10.93
N ARG A 33 7.24 9.34 -9.65
CA ARG A 33 8.50 9.27 -8.89
C ARG A 33 8.98 7.85 -8.62
N ILE A 34 8.06 6.87 -8.64
CA ILE A 34 8.36 5.45 -8.42
C ILE A 34 8.43 4.68 -9.75
N HIS A 35 7.76 5.17 -10.81
CA HIS A 35 7.70 4.48 -12.10
C HIS A 35 9.08 4.23 -12.68
N CYS A 36 9.30 3.03 -13.19
CA CYS A 36 10.58 2.53 -13.73
C CYS A 36 11.74 2.50 -12.73
N LEU A 37 11.44 2.57 -11.41
CA LEU A 37 12.47 2.39 -10.38
C LEU A 37 13.05 0.98 -10.45
N ASN A 38 14.37 0.91 -10.56
CA ASN A 38 15.12 -0.34 -10.46
C ASN A 38 15.60 -0.56 -9.02
N ILE A 39 15.27 -1.71 -8.45
CA ILE A 39 15.73 -2.16 -7.13
C ILE A 39 16.70 -3.31 -7.36
N ALA A 40 18.00 -3.04 -7.26
CA ALA A 40 19.02 -4.07 -7.41
C ALA A 40 18.90 -5.14 -6.31
N PRO A 41 19.50 -6.35 -6.49
CA PRO A 41 19.54 -7.37 -5.45
C PRO A 41 20.04 -6.82 -4.12
N LYS A 42 19.38 -7.17 -3.02
CA LYS A 42 19.68 -6.74 -1.63
C LYS A 42 19.52 -5.24 -1.35
N LYS A 43 19.14 -4.42 -2.33
CA LYS A 43 18.88 -3.00 -2.13
C LYS A 43 17.48 -2.76 -1.57
N ILE A 44 17.36 -1.63 -0.89
CA ILE A 44 16.16 -1.17 -0.19
C ILE A 44 15.42 -0.16 -1.08
N PHE A 45 14.11 -0.23 -1.05
CA PHE A 45 13.17 0.79 -1.48
C PHE A 45 12.56 1.42 -0.22
N SER A 46 12.61 2.73 -0.09
CA SER A 46 11.86 3.55 0.85
C SER A 46 10.87 4.39 0.07
N PHE A 47 9.60 4.35 0.46
CA PHE A 47 8.56 5.14 -0.18
C PHE A 47 8.81 6.63 0.05
N SER A 48 9.10 7.03 1.28
CA SER A 48 9.34 8.42 1.66
C SER A 48 10.56 9.02 0.96
N ASP A 49 11.66 8.28 0.89
CA ASP A 49 12.87 8.73 0.18
C ASP A 49 12.60 8.94 -1.30
N ARG A 50 11.77 8.08 -1.89
CA ARG A 50 11.50 8.09 -3.33
C ARG A 50 10.47 9.12 -3.73
N VAL A 51 9.39 9.23 -2.96
CA VAL A 51 8.28 10.16 -3.22
C VAL A 51 8.62 11.57 -2.73
N GLY A 52 9.38 11.69 -1.64
CA GLY A 52 9.74 12.95 -1.00
C GLY A 52 8.60 13.53 -0.18
N GLU A 53 8.92 14.63 0.50
CA GLU A 53 7.96 15.34 1.35
C GLU A 53 6.78 15.90 0.54
N PRO A 54 5.53 15.65 0.96
CA PRO A 54 4.34 16.12 0.26
C PRO A 54 4.08 17.60 0.58
N THR A 55 4.81 18.50 -0.10
CA THR A 55 4.64 19.95 0.00
C THR A 55 4.22 20.55 -1.33
N LYS A 56 3.64 21.76 -1.30
CA LYS A 56 3.36 22.53 -2.51
C LYS A 56 4.64 22.81 -3.31
N ALA A 57 5.74 23.09 -2.62
CA ALA A 57 7.04 23.30 -3.26
C ALA A 57 7.52 22.06 -4.04
N ASN A 58 7.17 20.85 -3.56
CA ASN A 58 7.45 19.60 -4.23
C ASN A 58 6.38 19.20 -5.26
N GLY A 59 5.43 20.08 -5.58
CA GLY A 59 4.42 19.92 -6.63
C GLY A 59 3.15 19.21 -6.19
N PHE A 60 3.00 18.86 -4.90
CA PHE A 60 1.77 18.27 -4.37
C PHE A 60 0.68 19.33 -4.17
N ARG A 61 -0.57 18.89 -4.25
CA ARG A 61 -1.75 19.72 -4.08
C ARG A 61 -2.45 19.42 -2.78
N GLU A 62 -3.10 20.44 -2.23
CA GLU A 62 -3.95 20.31 -1.06
C GLU A 62 -5.24 19.60 -1.40
N ALA A 63 -5.67 18.73 -0.50
CA ALA A 63 -6.99 18.16 -0.48
C ALA A 63 -7.42 17.96 0.99
N PRO A 64 -8.71 18.01 1.30
CA PRO A 64 -9.17 17.78 2.65
C PRO A 64 -8.94 16.30 3.03
N VAL A 65 -8.34 16.11 4.20
CA VAL A 65 -8.16 14.82 4.86
C VAL A 65 -8.99 14.77 6.13
N PHE A 66 -9.53 13.61 6.46
CA PHE A 66 -10.23 13.40 7.72
C PHE A 66 -9.21 12.96 8.78
N VAL A 67 -8.92 13.84 9.73
CA VAL A 67 -8.06 13.54 10.87
C VAL A 67 -8.89 13.63 12.14
N ARG A 68 -9.05 12.51 12.85
CA ARG A 68 -9.79 12.42 14.12
C ARG A 68 -11.21 13.01 14.05
N GLY A 69 -11.94 12.74 12.96
CA GLY A 69 -13.31 13.23 12.78
C GLY A 69 -13.45 14.71 12.38
N GLN A 70 -12.34 15.39 12.12
CA GLN A 70 -12.32 16.75 11.60
C GLN A 70 -11.77 16.77 10.16
N VAL A 71 -12.38 17.60 9.31
CA VAL A 71 -11.83 17.90 7.98
C VAL A 71 -10.64 18.85 8.18
N LYS A 72 -9.44 18.38 7.86
CA LYS A 72 -8.24 19.21 7.77
C LYS A 72 -7.81 19.29 6.31
N THR A 73 -7.27 20.40 5.90
CA THR A 73 -6.60 20.50 4.62
C THR A 73 -5.18 19.97 4.78
N ASP A 74 -4.82 18.96 4.00
CA ASP A 74 -3.46 18.41 4.02
C ASP A 74 -2.93 18.31 2.59
N VAL A 75 -1.62 18.42 2.44
CA VAL A 75 -0.94 18.29 1.16
C VAL A 75 -0.56 16.83 0.95
N GLY A 76 -0.85 16.28 -0.23
CA GLY A 76 -0.46 14.91 -0.54
C GLY A 76 -1.54 13.85 -0.27
N GLU A 77 -2.82 14.23 -0.19
CA GLU A 77 -3.91 13.24 -0.16
C GLU A 77 -3.75 12.22 -1.31
N GLY A 78 -3.93 10.93 -0.99
CA GLY A 78 -3.78 9.83 -1.92
C GLY A 78 -2.45 9.08 -1.79
N LEU A 79 -1.44 9.59 -1.07
CA LEU A 79 -0.14 8.93 -0.93
C LEU A 79 -0.27 7.55 -0.28
N CYS A 80 -1.12 7.39 0.75
CA CYS A 80 -1.37 6.08 1.36
C CYS A 80 -2.01 5.08 0.38
N LEU A 81 -2.77 5.55 -0.64
CA LEU A 81 -3.30 4.67 -1.67
C LEU A 81 -2.17 4.16 -2.58
N ILE A 82 -1.23 5.02 -3.00
CA ILE A 82 -0.03 4.60 -3.77
C ILE A 82 0.85 3.66 -2.92
N ALA A 83 1.07 4.00 -1.65
CA ALA A 83 1.85 3.16 -0.74
C ALA A 83 1.19 1.78 -0.56
N THR A 84 -0.12 1.72 -0.35
CA THR A 84 -0.89 0.47 -0.24
C THR A 84 -0.81 -0.35 -1.53
N ASN A 85 -0.95 0.29 -2.69
CA ASN A 85 -0.88 -0.41 -3.97
C ASN A 85 0.51 -1.02 -4.21
N VAL A 86 1.60 -0.25 -4.02
CA VAL A 86 2.95 -0.78 -4.19
C VAL A 86 3.33 -1.77 -3.09
N PHE A 87 2.85 -1.58 -1.86
CA PHE A 87 3.02 -2.56 -0.77
C PHE A 87 2.47 -3.93 -1.18
N ASN A 88 1.23 -3.99 -1.68
CA ASN A 88 0.64 -5.24 -2.15
C ASN A 88 1.47 -5.86 -3.27
N THR A 89 1.90 -5.07 -4.26
CA THR A 89 2.76 -5.57 -5.34
C THR A 89 4.06 -6.18 -4.80
N LEU A 90 4.74 -5.51 -3.86
CA LEU A 90 5.99 -6.00 -3.27
C LEU A 90 5.76 -7.18 -2.30
N LEU A 91 4.64 -7.18 -1.56
CA LEU A 91 4.24 -8.26 -0.66
C LEU A 91 4.00 -9.57 -1.44
N TYR A 92 3.18 -9.50 -2.51
CA TYR A 92 2.86 -10.66 -3.35
C TYR A 92 3.99 -11.05 -4.32
N ALA A 93 4.96 -10.16 -4.55
CA ALA A 93 6.21 -10.53 -5.22
C ALA A 93 7.13 -11.36 -4.32
N GLY A 94 6.93 -11.31 -3.01
CA GLY A 94 7.78 -11.97 -2.03
C GLY A 94 8.97 -11.12 -1.56
N CYS A 95 8.99 -9.81 -1.80
CA CYS A 95 10.03 -8.92 -1.28
C CYS A 95 10.02 -8.88 0.25
N GLU A 96 11.15 -8.66 0.89
CA GLU A 96 11.25 -8.56 2.35
C GLU A 96 10.70 -7.21 2.83
N ILE A 97 9.67 -7.25 3.67
CA ILE A 97 9.08 -6.05 4.27
C ILE A 97 9.87 -5.70 5.53
N LEU A 98 10.52 -4.54 5.53
CA LEU A 98 11.32 -4.05 6.65
C LEU A 98 10.54 -3.10 7.54
N GLU A 99 9.69 -2.25 6.95
CA GLU A 99 8.81 -1.33 7.65
C GLU A 99 7.47 -1.24 6.92
N ARG A 100 6.39 -1.32 7.67
CA ARG A 100 5.03 -1.11 7.19
C ARG A 100 4.14 -0.77 8.39
N HIS A 101 3.32 0.24 8.24
CA HIS A 101 2.30 0.64 9.21
C HIS A 101 0.91 0.49 8.60
N CYS A 102 -0.07 0.02 9.39
CA CYS A 102 -1.47 0.10 8.99
C CYS A 102 -2.05 1.47 9.33
N HIS A 103 -3.17 1.82 8.72
CA HIS A 103 -3.95 2.96 9.21
C HIS A 103 -4.40 2.71 10.65
N SER A 104 -4.48 3.76 11.47
CA SER A 104 -4.92 3.65 12.87
C SER A 104 -6.41 3.35 13.04
N ILE A 105 -7.20 3.60 11.99
CA ILE A 105 -8.65 3.39 11.92
C ILE A 105 -9.04 2.87 10.54
N ASP A 106 -10.14 2.12 10.46
CA ASP A 106 -10.81 1.77 9.20
C ASP A 106 -11.93 2.77 8.94
N ALA A 107 -11.58 3.97 8.44
CA ALA A 107 -12.54 5.03 8.15
C ALA A 107 -13.42 4.75 6.92
N TYR A 108 -13.12 3.71 6.14
CA TYR A 108 -13.81 3.41 4.89
C TYR A 108 -14.93 2.37 5.05
N GLY A 109 -14.89 1.53 6.10
CA GLY A 109 -15.84 0.45 6.28
C GLY A 109 -15.97 -0.42 5.03
N ASP A 110 -17.17 -0.59 4.51
CA ASP A 110 -17.43 -1.42 3.32
C ASP A 110 -16.92 -0.80 2.00
N SER A 111 -16.54 0.49 2.02
CA SER A 111 -16.01 1.23 0.86
C SER A 111 -14.46 1.27 0.83
N ARG A 112 -13.79 0.43 1.62
CA ARG A 112 -12.32 0.46 1.67
C ARG A 112 -11.70 0.01 0.35
N PHE A 113 -10.61 0.65 0.00
CA PHE A 113 -9.83 0.37 -1.21
C PHE A 113 -8.74 -0.70 -0.99
N TYR A 114 -8.67 -1.27 0.21
CA TYR A 114 -7.70 -2.29 0.61
C TYR A 114 -8.38 -3.41 1.40
N GLU A 115 -7.75 -4.55 1.46
CA GLU A 115 -8.11 -5.62 2.38
C GLU A 115 -7.53 -5.33 3.77
N LEU A 116 -8.32 -5.55 4.84
CA LEU A 116 -7.84 -5.36 6.21
C LEU A 116 -6.54 -6.13 6.45
N GLY A 117 -5.54 -5.44 6.97
CA GLY A 117 -4.19 -5.99 7.17
C GLY A 117 -3.26 -5.85 5.96
N GLN A 118 -3.77 -5.41 4.81
CA GLN A 118 -2.99 -5.25 3.58
C GLN A 118 -2.90 -3.80 3.09
N ASP A 119 -3.10 -2.83 3.96
CA ASP A 119 -2.86 -1.42 3.71
C ASP A 119 -1.45 -0.98 4.12
N ALA A 120 -1.00 0.15 3.64
CA ALA A 120 0.21 0.83 4.07
C ALA A 120 -0.05 2.32 4.28
N ALA A 121 0.02 2.76 5.53
CA ALA A 121 -0.07 4.15 5.92
C ALA A 121 1.34 4.76 5.92
N VAL A 122 1.49 5.90 5.26
CA VAL A 122 2.75 6.64 5.18
C VAL A 122 2.54 8.07 5.63
N ALA A 123 3.53 8.60 6.37
CA ALA A 123 3.59 10.00 6.79
C ALA A 123 5.06 10.42 6.82
N TYR A 124 5.45 11.32 5.95
CA TYR A 124 6.84 11.74 5.78
C TYR A 124 7.47 12.17 7.11
N GLY A 125 8.64 11.62 7.42
CA GLY A 125 9.35 11.84 8.68
C GLY A 125 8.81 11.09 9.91
N HIS A 126 7.72 10.29 9.76
CA HIS A 126 7.10 9.55 10.87
C HIS A 126 6.91 8.07 10.59
N THR A 127 6.26 7.71 9.49
CA THR A 127 6.00 6.32 9.11
C THR A 127 6.31 6.12 7.64
N ASP A 128 6.95 5.00 7.29
CA ASP A 128 7.34 4.70 5.92
C ASP A 128 6.90 3.28 5.50
N LEU A 129 7.03 3.02 4.22
CA LEU A 129 7.03 1.70 3.64
C LEU A 129 8.45 1.41 3.16
N ILE A 130 9.14 0.51 3.84
CA ILE A 130 10.52 0.12 3.51
C ILE A 130 10.56 -1.35 3.15
N VAL A 131 11.09 -1.65 1.96
CA VAL A 131 11.11 -3.00 1.40
C VAL A 131 12.47 -3.30 0.80
N ARG A 132 12.97 -4.54 1.00
CA ARG A 132 14.21 -5.02 0.40
C ARG A 132 13.93 -6.00 -0.74
N ASN A 133 14.61 -5.81 -1.85
CA ASN A 133 14.70 -6.85 -2.87
C ASN A 133 15.62 -7.96 -2.37
N HIS A 134 15.05 -9.04 -1.84
CA HIS A 134 15.85 -10.16 -1.36
C HIS A 134 16.17 -11.20 -2.45
N SER A 135 15.64 -11.01 -3.66
CA SER A 135 15.94 -11.87 -4.81
C SER A 135 17.39 -11.67 -5.31
N GLN A 136 17.80 -12.54 -6.23
CA GLN A 136 19.12 -12.47 -6.86
C GLN A 136 19.11 -11.65 -8.16
N VAL A 137 17.96 -11.10 -8.56
CA VAL A 137 17.82 -10.35 -9.82
C VAL A 137 17.34 -8.93 -9.57
N PRO A 138 17.70 -7.97 -10.44
CA PRO A 138 17.13 -6.63 -10.40
C PRO A 138 15.61 -6.70 -10.63
N LEU A 139 14.89 -5.90 -9.86
CA LEU A 139 13.43 -5.73 -9.97
C LEU A 139 13.11 -4.31 -10.42
N GLN A 140 12.11 -4.16 -11.28
CA GLN A 140 11.61 -2.86 -11.75
C GLN A 140 10.15 -2.69 -11.37
N VAL A 141 9.83 -1.60 -10.68
CA VAL A 141 8.45 -1.19 -10.37
C VAL A 141 7.89 -0.36 -11.51
N ARG A 142 6.67 -0.66 -11.97
CA ARG A 142 5.94 0.14 -12.96
C ARG A 142 4.57 0.52 -12.44
N PHE A 143 4.17 1.75 -12.70
CA PHE A 143 2.87 2.31 -12.31
C PHE A 143 2.05 2.76 -13.52
N GLN A 144 0.73 2.66 -13.38
CA GLN A 144 -0.28 3.23 -14.28
C GLN A 144 -1.43 3.80 -13.45
N ILE A 145 -1.83 5.02 -13.74
CA ILE A 145 -3.05 5.62 -13.19
C ILE A 145 -4.10 5.62 -14.31
N LEU A 146 -5.09 4.76 -14.19
CA LEU A 146 -6.17 4.59 -15.16
C LEU A 146 -7.38 5.40 -14.68
N GLU A 147 -7.36 6.69 -14.97
CA GLU A 147 -8.38 7.64 -14.47
C GLU A 147 -9.79 7.28 -14.89
N ASN A 148 -9.99 6.90 -16.15
CA ASN A 148 -11.31 6.54 -16.68
C ASN A 148 -11.88 5.26 -16.03
N GLU A 149 -10.99 4.40 -15.53
CA GLU A 149 -11.35 3.16 -14.83
C GLU A 149 -11.40 3.37 -13.31
N GLY A 150 -10.90 4.52 -12.80
CA GLY A 150 -10.80 4.78 -11.38
C GLY A 150 -9.83 3.83 -10.66
N ILE A 151 -8.72 3.45 -11.30
CA ILE A 151 -7.80 2.41 -10.79
C ILE A 151 -6.35 2.89 -10.81
N VAL A 152 -5.64 2.58 -9.72
CA VAL A 152 -4.17 2.58 -9.68
C VAL A 152 -3.68 1.15 -9.90
N LYS A 153 -2.75 0.96 -10.83
CA LYS A 153 -2.05 -0.31 -11.04
C LYS A 153 -0.57 -0.15 -10.79
N SER A 154 0.02 -1.10 -10.09
CA SER A 154 1.46 -1.29 -10.09
C SER A 154 1.83 -2.73 -10.45
N SER A 155 2.97 -2.89 -11.07
CA SER A 155 3.51 -4.19 -11.45
C SER A 155 4.99 -4.26 -11.14
N LEU A 156 5.48 -5.44 -10.77
CA LEU A 156 6.88 -5.72 -10.54
C LEU A 156 7.42 -6.65 -11.63
N TRP A 157 8.55 -6.28 -12.19
CA TRP A 157 9.21 -6.98 -13.28
C TRP A 157 10.62 -7.38 -12.86
N GLY A 158 10.98 -8.64 -13.09
CA GLY A 158 12.33 -9.16 -12.85
C GLY A 158 13.08 -9.44 -14.14
N SER A 159 14.40 -9.44 -14.09
CA SER A 159 15.26 -9.84 -15.23
C SER A 159 15.20 -11.35 -15.49
N ALA A 160 14.73 -12.16 -14.54
CA ALA A 160 14.42 -13.58 -14.66
C ALA A 160 13.01 -13.90 -14.17
N VAL A 161 12.52 -15.10 -14.41
CA VAL A 161 11.24 -15.61 -13.89
C VAL A 161 11.28 -15.62 -12.36
N LYS A 162 10.14 -15.35 -11.73
CA LYS A 162 9.99 -15.43 -10.26
C LYS A 162 10.24 -16.87 -9.79
N PRO A 163 11.22 -17.13 -8.91
CA PRO A 163 11.61 -18.50 -8.55
C PRO A 163 10.78 -19.10 -7.42
N TRP A 164 9.65 -18.47 -7.05
CA TRP A 164 8.78 -18.94 -5.98
C TRP A 164 7.32 -18.55 -6.20
N GLN A 165 6.45 -19.30 -5.55
CA GLN A 165 5.04 -18.95 -5.35
C GLN A 165 4.87 -18.20 -4.04
N VAL A 166 3.89 -17.31 -3.98
CA VAL A 166 3.56 -16.52 -2.79
C VAL A 166 2.08 -16.67 -2.49
N LYS A 167 1.77 -16.87 -1.21
CA LYS A 167 0.42 -16.87 -0.66
C LYS A 167 0.36 -15.88 0.50
N VAL A 168 -0.63 -15.00 0.49
CA VAL A 168 -0.89 -14.05 1.58
C VAL A 168 -2.26 -14.37 2.16
N GLU A 169 -2.35 -14.36 3.47
CA GLU A 169 -3.58 -14.61 4.22
C GLU A 169 -3.74 -13.51 5.27
N SER A 170 -4.89 -12.85 5.28
CA SER A 170 -5.29 -11.92 6.33
C SER A 170 -6.44 -12.51 7.12
N GLN A 171 -6.29 -12.62 8.43
CA GLN A 171 -7.28 -13.17 9.34
C GLN A 171 -7.69 -12.14 10.38
N ILE A 172 -8.98 -11.84 10.44
CA ILE A 172 -9.53 -11.03 11.52
C ILE A 172 -9.53 -11.89 12.80
N ILE A 173 -8.69 -11.49 13.76
CA ILE A 173 -8.57 -12.15 15.06
C ILE A 173 -9.63 -11.63 16.02
N ARG A 174 -9.96 -10.35 15.92
CA ARG A 174 -10.93 -9.72 16.81
C ARG A 174 -11.59 -8.51 16.14
N GLN A 175 -12.91 -8.45 16.26
CA GLN A 175 -13.69 -7.25 16.05
C GLN A 175 -13.77 -6.48 17.38
N ILE A 176 -13.48 -5.19 17.37
CA ILE A 176 -13.63 -4.29 18.52
C ILE A 176 -14.97 -3.59 18.36
N PRO A 177 -15.93 -3.80 19.27
CA PRO A 177 -17.25 -3.19 19.16
C PRO A 177 -17.17 -1.67 19.11
N PRO A 178 -18.01 -1.01 18.34
CA PRO A 178 -18.07 0.44 18.33
C PRO A 178 -18.59 0.94 19.70
N PRO A 179 -18.01 2.02 20.25
CA PRO A 179 -18.48 2.57 21.52
C PRO A 179 -19.87 3.21 21.45
N HIS A 180 -20.34 3.53 20.24
CA HIS A 180 -21.62 4.17 19.97
C HIS A 180 -22.14 3.75 18.58
N PRO A 181 -23.47 3.72 18.32
CA PRO A 181 -24.03 3.36 17.01
C PRO A 181 -23.56 4.23 15.82
N GLN A 182 -23.07 5.44 16.09
CA GLN A 182 -22.48 6.34 15.08
C GLN A 182 -21.02 6.04 14.76
N TYR A 183 -20.44 4.98 15.35
CA TYR A 183 -19.07 4.57 15.10
C TYR A 183 -19.04 3.29 14.25
N LEU A 184 -17.96 3.12 13.51
CA LEU A 184 -17.57 1.88 12.90
C LEU A 184 -16.78 1.02 13.90
N SER A 185 -16.87 -0.29 13.77
CA SER A 185 -16.05 -1.24 14.54
C SER A 185 -14.57 -1.04 14.29
N GLY A 186 -13.75 -1.38 15.29
CA GLY A 186 -12.33 -1.58 15.11
C GLY A 186 -12.00 -3.05 14.82
N TRP A 187 -10.74 -3.32 14.47
CA TRP A 187 -10.29 -4.63 14.03
C TRP A 187 -8.88 -4.94 14.53
N ILE A 188 -8.64 -6.19 14.87
CA ILE A 188 -7.29 -6.76 15.01
C ILE A 188 -7.16 -7.83 13.95
N VAL A 189 -6.16 -7.67 13.07
CA VAL A 189 -5.94 -8.53 11.90
C VAL A 189 -4.51 -9.02 11.89
N VAL A 190 -4.32 -10.32 11.71
CA VAL A 190 -3.01 -10.93 11.44
C VAL A 190 -2.89 -11.18 9.95
N THR A 191 -1.84 -10.66 9.34
CA THR A 191 -1.50 -10.93 7.95
C THR A 191 -0.22 -11.74 7.89
N SER A 192 -0.29 -12.90 7.27
CA SER A 192 0.84 -13.83 7.08
C SER A 192 1.13 -14.01 5.59
N ARG A 193 2.40 -14.04 5.23
CA ARG A 193 2.86 -14.40 3.90
C ARG A 193 3.68 -15.67 3.93
N TYR A 194 3.33 -16.58 3.03
CA TYR A 194 4.03 -17.83 2.82
C TYR A 194 4.68 -17.84 1.44
N ILE A 195 5.86 -18.44 1.36
CA ILE A 195 6.61 -18.65 0.13
C ILE A 195 6.88 -20.13 -0.03
N LYS A 196 6.78 -20.60 -1.28
CA LYS A 196 7.17 -21.93 -1.71
C LYS A 196 8.14 -21.80 -2.88
N SER A 197 9.37 -22.34 -2.77
CA SER A 197 10.35 -22.37 -3.86
C SER A 197 9.82 -23.19 -5.04
N GLU A 198 10.03 -22.74 -6.26
CA GLU A 198 9.74 -23.52 -7.47
C GLU A 198 10.98 -24.26 -7.98
N VAL A 199 12.16 -23.96 -7.43
CA VAL A 199 13.43 -24.57 -7.83
C VAL A 199 13.67 -25.89 -7.08
N GLU A 200 13.16 -26.03 -5.85
CA GLU A 200 13.29 -27.23 -5.03
C GLU A 200 12.10 -28.16 -5.23
N GLN A 201 12.32 -29.38 -5.72
CA GLN A 201 11.26 -30.36 -6.03
C GLN A 201 10.37 -30.76 -4.82
N LEU A 202 10.84 -30.59 -3.59
CA LEU A 202 10.15 -30.93 -2.34
C LEU A 202 9.86 -29.70 -1.46
N SER A 203 9.81 -28.50 -2.04
CA SER A 203 9.60 -27.30 -1.24
C SER A 203 8.19 -27.26 -0.64
N LYS A 204 8.15 -26.92 0.65
CA LYS A 204 6.90 -26.70 1.39
C LYS A 204 6.65 -25.20 1.53
N TRP A 205 5.39 -24.83 1.78
CA TRP A 205 5.05 -23.47 2.18
C TRP A 205 5.73 -23.13 3.50
N GLN A 206 6.50 -22.06 3.52
CA GLN A 206 7.15 -21.52 4.71
C GLN A 206 6.67 -20.10 4.95
N ARG A 207 6.43 -19.75 6.21
CA ARG A 207 6.05 -18.39 6.57
C ARG A 207 7.28 -17.49 6.63
N TYR A 208 7.28 -16.44 5.82
CA TYR A 208 8.38 -15.48 5.71
C TYR A 208 8.04 -14.08 6.24
N TYR A 209 6.76 -13.82 6.51
CA TYR A 209 6.32 -12.54 7.05
C TYR A 209 5.04 -12.73 7.85
N GLU A 210 4.95 -12.03 8.96
CA GLU A 210 3.73 -11.93 9.76
C GLU A 210 3.69 -10.56 10.41
N THR A 211 2.51 -9.94 10.43
CA THR A 211 2.27 -8.66 11.08
C THR A 211 0.88 -8.61 11.68
N VAL A 212 0.75 -7.83 12.75
CA VAL A 212 -0.54 -7.52 13.36
C VAL A 212 -0.92 -6.10 13.03
N SER A 213 -2.12 -5.91 12.49
CA SER A 213 -2.72 -4.61 12.23
C SER A 213 -3.81 -4.33 13.24
N PHE A 214 -3.77 -3.14 13.83
CA PHE A 214 -4.77 -2.67 14.79
C PHE A 214 -5.48 -1.44 14.23
N TYR A 215 -6.79 -1.54 14.07
CA TYR A 215 -7.66 -0.44 13.66
C TYR A 215 -8.61 -0.10 14.80
N ALA A 216 -8.51 1.10 15.36
CA ALA A 216 -9.41 1.54 16.40
C ALA A 216 -10.83 1.80 15.84
N PRO A 217 -11.89 1.67 16.66
CA PRO A 217 -13.19 2.17 16.30
C PRO A 217 -13.16 3.66 15.94
N CYS A 218 -13.93 4.09 14.92
CA CYS A 218 -13.95 5.49 14.49
C CYS A 218 -15.37 5.96 14.19
N ALA A 219 -15.59 7.27 14.24
CA ALA A 219 -16.88 7.85 13.84
C ALA A 219 -17.14 7.55 12.36
N LYS A 220 -18.43 7.29 12.03
CA LYS A 220 -18.87 7.20 10.63
C LYS A 220 -18.72 8.57 9.98
N SER A 221 -18.12 8.63 8.81
CA SER A 221 -17.94 9.84 8.01
C SER A 221 -19.19 10.18 7.20
#